data_eeee5cd127e2a27476f48f3d78f15ee8
#
_entry.id   eeee5cd127e2a27476f48f3d78f15ee8
#
_cell.length_a   1.000
_cell.length_b   1.000
_cell.length_c   1.000
_cell.angle_alpha   90.00
_cell.angle_beta   90.00
_cell.angle_gamma   90.00
#
_symmetry.space_group_name_H-M   'P 1'
#
loop_
_entity.id
_entity.type
_entity.pdbx_description
1 polymer ?
#
loop_
_entity_poly.entity_id
_entity_poly.type
_entity_poly.pdbx_seq_one_letter_code
_entity_poly.pdbx_strand_id
1 'polypeptide(L)'
;MRIAVLSDIHGNQLALEAVLQDLAQQPRVDQLIIAGDLCLKGPQPKEVLDTIRSLACPVVQGNADTDVVTKASNKGLKKQAMVSWTREQIGSDGIDYLASLPQSYLVNNPNGTDLLVVHANPLNQEEAIFPALPDSRLDYLLSGLPSTIGALVFGHYHVAYQRRWHHLHLVDVGSCGLPRDGDLRASYAILTWQDNTWQAEHRRVAYDIKAVIHQLNNCGIPNLDKRIKILTEARY
;
A
#
# COMPACT_ATOMS: atom_id res chain seq x y z
N MET A 1 7.39 5.19 -20.37
CA MET A 1 6.27 5.18 -19.40
C MET A 1 6.84 5.17 -17.99
N ARG A 2 6.32 6.01 -17.08
CA ARG A 2 6.75 6.08 -15.66
C ARG A 2 5.52 6.02 -14.77
N ILE A 3 5.49 5.08 -13.85
CA ILE A 3 4.35 4.82 -12.95
C ILE A 3 4.86 4.92 -11.51
N ALA A 4 4.24 5.78 -10.69
CA ALA A 4 4.48 5.78 -9.25
C ALA A 4 3.44 4.89 -8.56
N VAL A 5 3.89 4.05 -7.63
CA VAL A 5 3.01 3.19 -6.83
C VAL A 5 3.35 3.35 -5.36
N LEU A 6 2.34 3.62 -4.54
CA LEU A 6 2.44 3.61 -3.08
C LEU A 6 1.37 2.70 -2.48
N SER A 7 1.62 2.16 -1.29
CA SER A 7 0.74 1.22 -0.60
C SER A 7 0.80 1.44 0.91
N ASP A 8 -0.16 0.84 1.63
CA ASP A 8 -0.10 0.71 3.08
C ASP A 8 0.06 2.07 3.80
N ILE A 9 -0.83 3.01 3.46
CA ILE A 9 -0.86 4.37 4.03
C ILE A 9 -1.33 4.35 5.48
N HIS A 10 -2.29 3.46 5.77
CA HIS A 10 -2.76 3.19 7.12
C HIS A 10 -3.15 4.41 7.93
N GLY A 11 -3.88 5.37 7.36
CA GLY A 11 -4.37 6.55 8.07
C GLY A 11 -3.25 7.52 8.52
N ASN A 12 -2.06 7.44 7.92
CA ASN A 12 -0.93 8.32 8.21
C ASN A 12 -0.86 9.44 7.16
N GLN A 13 -1.65 10.50 7.38
CA GLN A 13 -1.75 11.64 6.47
C GLN A 13 -0.41 12.34 6.27
N LEU A 14 0.38 12.53 7.34
CA LEU A 14 1.67 13.21 7.24
C LEU A 14 2.68 12.45 6.38
N ALA A 15 2.67 11.11 6.45
CA ALA A 15 3.49 10.30 5.57
C ALA A 15 3.02 10.38 4.11
N LEU A 16 1.71 10.34 3.86
CA LEU A 16 1.14 10.51 2.53
C LEU A 16 1.51 11.86 1.92
N GLU A 17 1.35 12.95 2.66
CA GLU A 17 1.71 14.30 2.22
C GLU A 17 3.20 14.41 1.87
N ALA A 18 4.07 13.85 2.71
CA ALA A 18 5.51 13.85 2.44
C ALA A 18 5.84 13.09 1.14
N VAL A 19 5.22 11.92 0.91
CA VAL A 19 5.40 11.16 -0.34
C VAL A 19 4.89 11.95 -1.55
N LEU A 20 3.73 12.58 -1.46
CA LEU A 20 3.19 13.39 -2.56
C LEU A 20 4.07 14.61 -2.87
N GLN A 21 4.64 15.25 -1.83
CA GLN A 21 5.60 16.35 -2.01
C GLN A 21 6.90 15.88 -2.67
N ASP A 22 7.46 14.73 -2.26
CA ASP A 22 8.64 14.16 -2.91
C ASP A 22 8.35 13.78 -4.37
N LEU A 23 7.20 13.16 -4.62
CA LEU A 23 6.76 12.78 -5.97
C LEU A 23 6.63 14.00 -6.89
N ALA A 24 6.14 15.13 -6.39
CA ALA A 24 6.01 16.37 -7.16
C ALA A 24 7.37 16.97 -7.57
N GLN A 25 8.45 16.60 -6.89
CA GLN A 25 9.83 17.02 -7.22
C GLN A 25 10.52 16.04 -8.19
N GLN A 26 9.91 14.88 -8.44
CA GLN A 26 10.48 13.90 -9.38
C GLN A 26 10.17 14.29 -10.82
N PRO A 27 10.94 13.80 -11.79
CA PRO A 27 10.53 13.84 -13.18
C PRO A 27 9.11 13.30 -13.35
N ARG A 28 8.31 13.97 -14.19
CA ARG A 28 6.89 13.67 -14.36
C ARG A 28 6.64 12.16 -14.50
N VAL A 29 5.72 11.65 -13.69
CA VAL A 29 5.14 10.33 -13.85
C VAL A 29 3.88 10.40 -14.72
N ASP A 30 3.63 9.36 -15.51
CA ASP A 30 2.43 9.28 -16.35
C ASP A 30 1.20 8.96 -15.50
N GLN A 31 1.39 8.21 -14.41
CA GLN A 31 0.31 7.82 -13.51
C GLN A 31 0.82 7.57 -12.09
N LEU A 32 -0.01 7.92 -11.10
CA LEU A 32 0.09 7.50 -9.70
C LEU A 32 -0.96 6.41 -9.46
N ILE A 33 -0.59 5.34 -8.74
CA ILE A 33 -1.49 4.25 -8.35
C ILE A 33 -1.32 3.96 -6.86
N ILE A 34 -2.41 3.67 -6.15
CA ILE A 34 -2.40 3.30 -4.74
C ILE A 34 -2.80 1.85 -4.58
N ALA A 35 -1.93 1.04 -3.97
CA ALA A 35 -2.07 -0.40 -3.88
C ALA A 35 -2.69 -0.89 -2.55
N GLY A 36 -3.66 -0.12 -1.99
CA GLY A 36 -4.51 -0.54 -0.88
C GLY A 36 -3.99 -0.21 0.52
N ASP A 37 -4.75 -0.66 1.52
CA ASP A 37 -4.55 -0.43 2.96
C ASP A 37 -4.50 1.06 3.34
N LEU A 38 -5.61 1.75 3.07
CA LEU A 38 -5.68 3.21 3.12
C LEU A 38 -5.80 3.76 4.54
N CYS A 39 -6.76 3.26 5.33
CA CYS A 39 -7.29 3.96 6.51
C CYS A 39 -6.92 3.33 7.85
N LEU A 40 -6.94 1.99 7.95
CA LEU A 40 -6.88 1.27 9.21
C LEU A 40 -5.50 1.43 9.89
N LYS A 41 -5.46 1.67 11.21
CA LYS A 41 -4.27 1.68 12.08
C LYS A 41 -3.58 3.04 12.32
N GLY A 42 -3.91 4.11 11.63
CA GLY A 42 -3.31 5.44 11.82
C GLY A 42 -4.29 6.47 12.34
N PRO A 43 -3.81 7.68 12.70
CA PRO A 43 -4.59 8.67 13.43
C PRO A 43 -5.58 9.46 12.58
N GLN A 44 -5.42 9.51 11.26
CA GLN A 44 -6.15 10.39 10.35
C GLN A 44 -6.78 9.65 9.16
N PRO A 45 -7.66 8.65 9.43
CA PRO A 45 -8.21 7.82 8.35
C PRO A 45 -9.10 8.61 7.38
N LYS A 46 -9.85 9.62 7.87
CA LYS A 46 -10.72 10.44 7.03
C LYS A 46 -9.92 11.34 6.11
N GLU A 47 -8.93 12.05 6.64
CA GLU A 47 -8.06 12.96 5.91
C GLU A 47 -7.32 12.23 4.78
N VAL A 48 -6.85 11.01 5.05
CA VAL A 48 -6.23 10.15 4.02
C VAL A 48 -7.22 9.85 2.90
N LEU A 49 -8.47 9.46 3.21
CA LEU A 49 -9.47 9.20 2.16
C LEU A 49 -9.82 10.47 1.36
N ASP A 50 -9.97 11.60 2.03
CA ASP A 50 -10.28 12.87 1.37
C ASP A 50 -9.13 13.27 0.41
N THR A 51 -7.88 13.10 0.84
CA THR A 51 -6.70 13.33 -0.01
C THR A 51 -6.68 12.38 -1.20
N ILE A 52 -6.84 11.06 -0.99
CA ILE A 52 -6.81 10.05 -2.06
C ILE A 52 -7.90 10.33 -3.10
N ARG A 53 -9.11 10.64 -2.67
CA ARG A 53 -10.21 10.99 -3.59
C ARG A 53 -9.88 12.22 -4.45
N SER A 54 -9.21 13.22 -3.87
CA SER A 54 -8.81 14.44 -4.60
C SER A 54 -7.76 14.18 -5.67
N LEU A 55 -6.93 13.13 -5.53
CA LEU A 55 -5.89 12.77 -6.50
C LEU A 55 -6.48 12.20 -7.80
N ALA A 56 -7.73 11.72 -7.80
CA ALA A 56 -8.40 11.11 -8.95
C ALA A 56 -7.53 10.05 -9.66
N CYS A 57 -6.74 9.28 -8.90
CA CYS A 57 -5.86 8.23 -9.39
C CYS A 57 -6.47 6.84 -9.15
N PRO A 58 -6.04 5.79 -9.88
CA PRO A 58 -6.42 4.42 -9.59
C PRO A 58 -6.03 3.99 -8.19
N VAL A 59 -6.95 3.29 -7.52
CA VAL A 59 -6.77 2.74 -6.18
C VAL A 59 -7.22 1.29 -6.18
N VAL A 60 -6.41 0.41 -5.60
CA VAL A 60 -6.72 -1.01 -5.39
C VAL A 60 -7.15 -1.21 -3.94
N GLN A 61 -8.09 -2.09 -3.69
CA GLN A 61 -8.52 -2.43 -2.33
C GLN A 61 -7.49 -3.31 -1.63
N GLY A 62 -7.12 -2.95 -0.39
CA GLY A 62 -6.29 -3.79 0.49
C GLY A 62 -7.13 -4.64 1.46
N ASN A 63 -6.46 -5.60 2.14
CA ASN A 63 -7.13 -6.46 3.12
C ASN A 63 -7.62 -5.68 4.36
N ALA A 64 -6.92 -4.61 4.76
CA ALA A 64 -7.40 -3.76 5.84
C ALA A 64 -8.63 -2.92 5.41
N ASP A 65 -8.73 -2.53 4.15
CA ASP A 65 -9.91 -1.85 3.61
C ASP A 65 -11.10 -2.83 3.57
N THR A 66 -10.89 -4.08 3.15
CA THR A 66 -11.89 -5.16 3.22
C THR A 66 -12.37 -5.41 4.66
N ASP A 67 -11.46 -5.43 5.65
CA ASP A 67 -11.82 -5.58 7.06
C ASP A 67 -12.72 -4.41 7.53
N VAL A 68 -12.46 -3.18 7.10
CA VAL A 68 -13.30 -2.02 7.40
C VAL A 68 -14.69 -2.19 6.78
N VAL A 69 -14.80 -2.60 5.52
CA VAL A 69 -16.08 -2.85 4.82
C VAL A 69 -16.88 -3.94 5.51
N THR A 70 -16.27 -5.09 5.80
CA THR A 70 -16.91 -6.30 6.36
C THR A 70 -17.03 -6.31 7.88
N LYS A 71 -16.62 -5.22 8.57
CA LYS A 71 -16.56 -5.09 10.05
C LYS A 71 -15.61 -6.07 10.74
N ALA A 72 -14.76 -6.77 9.98
CA ALA A 72 -13.84 -7.80 10.49
C ALA A 72 -14.51 -8.77 11.48
N SER A 73 -15.76 -9.16 11.25
CA SER A 73 -16.60 -9.91 12.18
C SER A 73 -16.03 -11.29 12.56
N ASN A 74 -15.16 -11.84 11.74
CA ASN A 74 -14.44 -13.10 11.94
C ASN A 74 -13.02 -12.94 12.54
N LYS A 75 -12.61 -11.71 12.90
CA LYS A 75 -11.29 -11.42 13.47
C LYS A 75 -11.39 -11.20 15.00
N GLY A 76 -10.25 -11.22 15.70
CA GLY A 76 -10.22 -11.04 17.16
C GLY A 76 -10.65 -9.63 17.63
N LEU A 77 -11.13 -9.54 18.89
CA LEU A 77 -11.73 -8.31 19.48
C LEU A 77 -10.89 -7.04 19.32
N LYS A 78 -9.55 -7.13 19.43
CA LYS A 78 -8.65 -5.98 19.23
C LYS A 78 -8.71 -5.42 17.82
N LYS A 79 -8.87 -6.29 16.82
CA LYS A 79 -9.02 -5.85 15.43
C LYS A 79 -10.40 -5.28 15.18
N GLN A 80 -11.44 -5.90 15.72
CA GLN A 80 -12.81 -5.40 15.64
C GLN A 80 -12.94 -3.99 16.26
N ALA A 81 -12.33 -3.75 17.42
CA ALA A 81 -12.32 -2.42 18.05
C ALA A 81 -11.65 -1.37 17.14
N MET A 82 -10.51 -1.71 16.51
CA MET A 82 -9.81 -0.84 15.58
C MET A 82 -10.67 -0.54 14.34
N VAL A 83 -11.31 -1.56 13.78
CA VAL A 83 -12.21 -1.42 12.64
C VAL A 83 -13.42 -0.56 12.99
N SER A 84 -14.05 -0.77 14.14
CA SER A 84 -15.19 0.05 14.60
C SER A 84 -14.81 1.51 14.73
N TRP A 85 -13.69 1.80 15.39
CA TRP A 85 -13.16 3.14 15.52
C TRP A 85 -12.92 3.80 14.14
N THR A 86 -12.24 3.07 13.21
CA THR A 86 -11.97 3.59 11.86
C THR A 86 -13.27 3.89 11.10
N ARG A 87 -14.27 3.00 11.19
CA ARG A 87 -15.59 3.19 10.55
C ARG A 87 -16.32 4.45 11.07
N GLU A 88 -16.22 4.73 12.37
CA GLU A 88 -16.76 5.95 12.97
C GLU A 88 -16.08 7.20 12.41
N GLN A 89 -14.77 7.17 12.19
CA GLN A 89 -14.01 8.31 11.65
C GLN A 89 -14.35 8.59 10.18
N ILE A 90 -14.48 7.56 9.34
CA ILE A 90 -14.66 7.74 7.88
C ILE A 90 -16.14 7.85 7.46
N GLY A 91 -17.08 7.44 8.32
CA GLY A 91 -18.52 7.47 8.03
C GLY A 91 -18.95 6.51 6.92
N SER A 92 -20.26 6.58 6.56
CA SER A 92 -20.83 5.73 5.50
C SER A 92 -20.16 5.95 4.15
N ASP A 93 -19.96 7.19 3.75
CA ASP A 93 -19.38 7.55 2.45
C ASP A 93 -17.96 7.01 2.27
N GLY A 94 -17.17 7.00 3.35
CA GLY A 94 -15.84 6.39 3.34
C GLY A 94 -15.90 4.88 3.19
N ILE A 95 -16.86 4.23 3.88
CA ILE A 95 -17.07 2.77 3.79
C ILE A 95 -17.53 2.38 2.38
N ASP A 96 -18.47 3.12 1.79
CA ASP A 96 -18.98 2.87 0.44
C ASP A 96 -17.85 3.06 -0.61
N TYR A 97 -17.01 4.08 -0.42
CA TYR A 97 -15.82 4.26 -1.25
C TYR A 97 -14.88 3.05 -1.17
N LEU A 98 -14.51 2.59 0.03
CA LEU A 98 -13.67 1.41 0.19
C LEU A 98 -14.27 0.16 -0.44
N ALA A 99 -15.60 -0.01 -0.34
CA ALA A 99 -16.32 -1.14 -0.94
C ALA A 99 -16.32 -1.11 -2.47
N SER A 100 -16.20 0.06 -3.08
CA SER A 100 -16.18 0.24 -4.53
C SER A 100 -14.84 -0.03 -5.19
N LEU A 101 -13.76 -0.18 -4.41
CA LEU A 101 -12.41 -0.32 -4.93
C LEU A 101 -12.18 -1.69 -5.59
N PRO A 102 -11.52 -1.74 -6.76
CA PRO A 102 -11.15 -2.99 -7.41
C PRO A 102 -10.02 -3.71 -6.66
N GLN A 103 -9.88 -5.02 -6.90
CA GLN A 103 -8.81 -5.84 -6.28
C GLN A 103 -7.49 -5.78 -7.05
N SER A 104 -7.48 -5.28 -8.27
CA SER A 104 -6.29 -5.15 -9.12
C SER A 104 -6.44 -4.00 -10.10
N TYR A 105 -5.31 -3.50 -10.59
CA TYR A 105 -5.28 -2.51 -11.64
C TYR A 105 -4.21 -2.86 -12.68
N LEU A 106 -4.60 -2.98 -13.96
CA LEU A 106 -3.71 -3.27 -15.06
C LEU A 106 -3.30 -1.99 -15.78
N VAL A 107 -2.01 -1.74 -15.88
CA VAL A 107 -1.41 -0.70 -16.71
C VAL A 107 -1.01 -1.31 -18.03
N ASN A 108 -1.75 -1.00 -19.09
CA ASN A 108 -1.39 -1.45 -20.44
C ASN A 108 -0.19 -0.65 -20.95
N ASN A 109 0.82 -1.35 -21.44
CA ASN A 109 2.00 -0.75 -22.03
C ASN A 109 2.07 -1.07 -23.53
N PRO A 110 1.69 -0.15 -24.42
CA PRO A 110 1.67 -0.39 -25.86
C PRO A 110 3.06 -0.64 -26.48
N ASN A 111 4.11 -0.34 -25.73
CA ASN A 111 5.51 -0.48 -26.17
C ASN A 111 6.19 -1.73 -25.61
N GLY A 112 5.47 -2.61 -24.88
CA GLY A 112 6.08 -3.77 -24.25
C GLY A 112 5.14 -4.53 -23.34
N THR A 113 5.67 -5.10 -22.25
CA THR A 113 4.87 -5.86 -21.30
C THR A 113 4.10 -4.96 -20.34
N ASP A 114 2.91 -5.39 -19.96
CA ASP A 114 2.03 -4.70 -19.02
C ASP A 114 2.56 -4.75 -17.58
N LEU A 115 2.00 -3.88 -16.72
CA LEU A 115 2.26 -3.86 -15.29
C LEU A 115 0.94 -4.09 -14.54
N LEU A 116 0.91 -5.08 -13.65
CA LEU A 116 -0.23 -5.37 -12.79
C LEU A 116 0.04 -4.87 -11.38
N VAL A 117 -0.91 -4.11 -10.82
CA VAL A 117 -0.91 -3.68 -9.42
C VAL A 117 -1.97 -4.46 -8.65
N VAL A 118 -1.58 -5.07 -7.55
CA VAL A 118 -2.45 -5.76 -6.58
C VAL A 118 -2.08 -5.31 -5.17
N HIS A 119 -2.87 -5.64 -4.15
CA HIS A 119 -2.45 -5.33 -2.78
C HIS A 119 -1.40 -6.32 -2.27
N ALA A 120 -1.68 -7.63 -2.27
CA ALA A 120 -0.77 -8.67 -1.78
C ALA A 120 -0.31 -9.63 -2.89
N ASN A 121 -1.24 -10.32 -3.54
CA ASN A 121 -0.97 -11.22 -4.65
C ASN A 121 -2.19 -11.32 -5.58
N PRO A 122 -2.06 -11.89 -6.79
CA PRO A 122 -3.17 -11.98 -7.75
C PRO A 122 -4.36 -12.85 -7.33
N LEU A 123 -4.17 -13.78 -6.39
CA LEU A 123 -5.22 -14.71 -5.96
C LEU A 123 -6.01 -14.21 -4.75
N ASN A 124 -5.39 -13.43 -3.85
CA ASN A 124 -6.03 -12.92 -2.65
C ASN A 124 -5.28 -11.73 -2.04
N GLN A 125 -5.91 -11.06 -1.07
CA GLN A 125 -5.36 -9.88 -0.40
C GLN A 125 -4.65 -10.20 0.93
N GLU A 126 -4.56 -11.47 1.36
CA GLU A 126 -4.10 -11.84 2.70
C GLU A 126 -2.72 -12.48 2.72
N GLU A 127 -2.32 -13.17 1.66
CA GLU A 127 -1.05 -13.87 1.62
C GLU A 127 0.06 -13.00 1.02
N ALA A 128 1.06 -12.68 1.84
CA ALA A 128 2.18 -11.86 1.39
C ALA A 128 3.13 -12.63 0.46
N ILE A 129 3.62 -11.96 -0.57
CA ILE A 129 4.83 -12.36 -1.29
C ILE A 129 6.01 -11.71 -0.57
N PHE A 130 6.85 -12.49 0.11
CA PHE A 130 8.03 -11.98 0.83
C PHE A 130 9.34 -12.40 0.14
N PRO A 131 10.48 -11.73 0.42
CA PRO A 131 11.70 -11.92 -0.35
C PRO A 131 12.18 -13.35 -0.48
N ALA A 132 12.01 -14.17 0.57
CA ALA A 132 12.45 -15.56 0.65
C ALA A 132 11.31 -16.57 0.41
N LEU A 133 10.20 -16.15 -0.20
CA LEU A 133 9.09 -17.08 -0.48
C LEU A 133 9.58 -18.17 -1.46
N PRO A 134 9.35 -19.46 -1.16
CA PRO A 134 9.80 -20.57 -2.03
C PRO A 134 9.20 -20.47 -3.44
N ASP A 135 9.97 -20.86 -4.45
CA ASP A 135 9.54 -20.79 -5.86
C ASP A 135 8.25 -21.58 -6.11
N SER A 136 8.09 -22.74 -5.50
CA SER A 136 6.84 -23.53 -5.62
C SER A 136 5.60 -22.77 -5.11
N ARG A 137 5.77 -21.88 -4.12
CA ARG A 137 4.67 -21.04 -3.66
C ARG A 137 4.42 -19.87 -4.59
N LEU A 138 5.48 -19.28 -5.16
CA LEU A 138 5.35 -18.27 -6.23
C LEU A 138 4.65 -18.86 -7.45
N ASP A 139 5.02 -20.07 -7.89
CA ASP A 139 4.35 -20.78 -8.98
C ASP A 139 2.83 -20.85 -8.75
N TYR A 140 2.42 -21.18 -7.54
CA TYR A 140 1.00 -21.22 -7.18
C TYR A 140 0.34 -19.85 -7.19
N LEU A 141 0.93 -18.86 -6.49
CA LEU A 141 0.34 -17.52 -6.34
C LEU A 141 0.27 -16.74 -7.65
N LEU A 142 1.19 -16.99 -8.56
CA LEU A 142 1.31 -16.32 -9.85
C LEU A 142 0.75 -17.17 -11.01
N SER A 143 0.18 -18.34 -10.70
CA SER A 143 -0.44 -19.20 -11.70
C SER A 143 -1.61 -18.47 -12.37
N GLY A 144 -1.67 -18.53 -13.67
CA GLY A 144 -2.75 -17.89 -14.45
C GLY A 144 -2.50 -16.42 -14.82
N LEU A 145 -1.38 -15.82 -14.39
CA LEU A 145 -1.00 -14.51 -14.92
C LEU A 145 -0.67 -14.62 -16.42
N PRO A 146 -1.24 -13.74 -17.27
CA PRO A 146 -0.88 -13.67 -18.67
C PRO A 146 0.62 -13.38 -18.87
N SER A 147 1.24 -14.00 -19.86
CA SER A 147 2.64 -13.75 -20.22
C SER A 147 2.92 -12.32 -20.72
N THR A 148 1.86 -11.56 -21.01
CA THR A 148 1.95 -10.13 -21.33
C THR A 148 2.33 -9.27 -20.14
N ILE A 149 2.16 -9.76 -18.90
CA ILE A 149 2.55 -9.02 -17.68
C ILE A 149 4.04 -9.20 -17.45
N GLY A 150 4.79 -8.08 -17.44
CA GLY A 150 6.23 -8.06 -17.17
C GLY A 150 6.59 -7.57 -15.77
N ALA A 151 5.66 -6.89 -15.08
CA ALA A 151 5.85 -6.46 -13.71
C ALA A 151 4.59 -6.71 -12.86
N LEU A 152 4.79 -7.22 -11.65
CA LEU A 152 3.78 -7.32 -10.60
C LEU A 152 4.20 -6.43 -9.43
N VAL A 153 3.37 -5.45 -9.08
CA VAL A 153 3.64 -4.44 -8.06
C VAL A 153 2.63 -4.58 -6.93
N PHE A 154 3.10 -4.62 -5.70
CA PHE A 154 2.28 -4.88 -4.53
C PHE A 154 2.85 -4.23 -3.27
N GLY A 155 2.13 -4.32 -2.14
CA GLY A 155 2.52 -3.90 -0.79
C GLY A 155 2.31 -5.01 0.23
N HIS A 156 1.46 -4.77 1.26
CA HIS A 156 0.98 -5.71 2.27
C HIS A 156 2.02 -6.17 3.29
N TYR A 157 3.22 -6.56 2.83
CA TYR A 157 4.29 -7.03 3.73
C TYR A 157 5.02 -5.88 4.44
N HIS A 158 4.91 -4.64 3.93
CA HIS A 158 5.54 -3.42 4.45
C HIS A 158 7.08 -3.40 4.40
N VAL A 159 7.69 -4.24 3.57
CA VAL A 159 9.13 -4.34 3.38
C VAL A 159 9.43 -4.08 1.91
N ALA A 160 10.09 -2.97 1.61
CA ALA A 160 10.42 -2.62 0.23
C ALA A 160 11.50 -3.53 -0.32
N TYR A 161 11.18 -4.26 -1.37
CA TYR A 161 12.15 -5.12 -2.07
C TYR A 161 11.75 -5.33 -3.52
N GLN A 162 12.67 -5.87 -4.32
CA GLN A 162 12.41 -6.35 -5.68
C GLN A 162 13.08 -7.71 -5.90
N ARG A 163 12.42 -8.54 -6.70
CA ARG A 163 12.90 -9.87 -7.07
C ARG A 163 12.57 -10.15 -8.53
N ARG A 164 13.50 -10.67 -9.29
CA ARG A 164 13.22 -11.27 -10.59
C ARG A 164 12.78 -12.73 -10.39
N TRP A 165 11.68 -13.09 -11.06
CA TRP A 165 11.16 -14.45 -11.04
C TRP A 165 10.62 -14.79 -12.43
N HIS A 166 11.31 -15.72 -13.12
CA HIS A 166 11.10 -15.95 -14.55
C HIS A 166 11.16 -14.62 -15.34
N HIS A 167 10.11 -14.32 -16.12
CA HIS A 167 10.00 -13.08 -16.90
C HIS A 167 9.44 -11.90 -16.06
N LEU A 168 8.93 -12.17 -14.87
CA LEU A 168 8.29 -11.15 -14.03
C LEU A 168 9.29 -10.35 -13.18
N HIS A 169 9.06 -9.07 -13.07
CA HIS A 169 9.65 -8.23 -12.06
C HIS A 169 8.66 -8.06 -10.91
N LEU A 170 8.93 -8.69 -9.78
CA LEU A 170 8.16 -8.58 -8.54
C LEU A 170 8.67 -7.40 -7.73
N VAL A 171 7.79 -6.47 -7.35
CA VAL A 171 8.16 -5.24 -6.63
C VAL A 171 7.17 -5.00 -5.49
N ASP A 172 7.64 -5.23 -4.25
CA ASP A 172 6.94 -4.75 -3.05
C ASP A 172 7.37 -3.29 -2.82
N VAL A 173 6.41 -2.37 -2.87
CA VAL A 173 6.69 -0.93 -2.73
C VAL A 173 6.96 -0.53 -1.28
N GLY A 174 6.85 -1.45 -0.34
CA GLY A 174 6.91 -1.20 1.09
C GLY A 174 5.64 -0.53 1.61
N SER A 175 5.77 0.22 2.68
CA SER A 175 4.65 0.93 3.28
C SER A 175 4.90 2.43 3.34
N CYS A 176 3.91 3.22 2.91
CA CYS A 176 3.91 4.66 3.07
C CYS A 176 3.79 5.05 4.56
N GLY A 177 2.82 4.47 5.27
CA GLY A 177 2.46 4.92 6.62
C GLY A 177 2.98 4.08 7.78
N LEU A 178 3.36 2.81 7.55
CA LEU A 178 3.77 1.85 8.59
C LEU A 178 4.88 0.91 8.11
N PRO A 179 6.06 1.40 7.72
CA PRO A 179 7.17 0.54 7.28
C PRO A 179 7.58 -0.47 8.37
N ARG A 180 8.13 -1.63 7.94
CA ARG A 180 8.52 -2.73 8.85
C ARG A 180 9.85 -3.38 8.49
N ASP A 181 10.68 -2.66 7.77
CA ASP A 181 12.00 -3.08 7.30
C ASP A 181 13.17 -2.41 8.02
N GLY A 182 12.88 -1.78 9.18
CA GLY A 182 13.86 -1.09 10.01
C GLY A 182 14.14 0.36 9.57
N ASP A 183 13.55 0.81 8.46
CA ASP A 183 13.63 2.20 8.01
C ASP A 183 12.31 2.93 8.33
N LEU A 184 12.38 3.96 9.17
CA LEU A 184 11.21 4.71 9.63
C LEU A 184 10.60 5.63 8.56
N ARG A 185 11.30 5.84 7.44
CA ARG A 185 10.86 6.72 6.36
C ARG A 185 9.73 6.06 5.56
N ALA A 186 8.78 6.86 5.12
CA ALA A 186 7.75 6.43 4.18
C ALA A 186 8.37 5.83 2.91
N SER A 187 7.77 4.75 2.37
CA SER A 187 8.24 4.08 1.17
C SER A 187 7.22 4.18 0.04
N TYR A 188 7.72 4.35 -1.17
CA TYR A 188 6.99 4.15 -2.43
C TYR A 188 7.95 3.75 -3.54
N ALA A 189 7.46 3.34 -4.71
CA ALA A 189 8.29 3.00 -5.84
C ALA A 189 7.90 3.77 -7.11
N ILE A 190 8.89 4.06 -7.96
CA ILE A 190 8.69 4.53 -9.33
C ILE A 190 9.15 3.43 -10.28
N LEU A 191 8.25 2.98 -11.15
CA LEU A 191 8.55 2.01 -12.20
C LEU A 191 8.67 2.73 -13.54
N THR A 192 9.75 2.45 -14.25
CA THR A 192 10.03 3.04 -15.56
C THR A 192 10.17 1.93 -16.60
N TRP A 193 9.41 2.04 -17.70
CA TRP A 193 9.63 1.19 -18.87
C TRP A 193 10.81 1.74 -19.68
N GLN A 194 11.88 0.99 -19.70
CA GLN A 194 13.13 1.34 -20.38
C GLN A 194 13.85 0.06 -20.82
N ASP A 195 14.53 0.09 -21.98
CA ASP A 195 15.33 -1.02 -22.50
C ASP A 195 14.54 -2.36 -22.57
N ASN A 196 13.29 -2.28 -23.01
CA ASN A 196 12.34 -3.41 -23.10
C ASN A 196 12.10 -4.16 -21.78
N THR A 197 12.23 -3.46 -20.64
CA THR A 197 11.93 -4.02 -19.31
C THR A 197 11.40 -2.96 -18.36
N TRP A 198 10.67 -3.40 -17.33
CA TRP A 198 10.34 -2.58 -16.19
C TRP A 198 11.53 -2.50 -15.23
N GLN A 199 11.93 -1.29 -14.90
CA GLN A 199 12.92 -0.97 -13.87
C GLN A 199 12.19 -0.30 -12.70
N ALA A 200 12.52 -0.66 -11.47
CA ALA A 200 11.92 -0.11 -10.27
C ALA A 200 12.96 0.60 -9.39
N GLU A 201 12.60 1.78 -8.92
CA GLU A 201 13.35 2.56 -7.95
C GLU A 201 12.50 2.72 -6.69
N HIS A 202 12.97 2.20 -5.54
CA HIS A 202 12.37 2.50 -4.25
C HIS A 202 12.83 3.85 -3.73
N ARG A 203 11.87 4.62 -3.23
CA ARG A 203 12.13 5.92 -2.62
C ARG A 203 11.78 5.89 -1.13
N ARG A 204 12.57 6.62 -0.34
CA ARG A 204 12.39 6.74 1.11
C ARG A 204 12.29 8.21 1.49
N VAL A 205 11.16 8.57 2.09
CA VAL A 205 10.81 9.96 2.38
C VAL A 205 10.64 10.14 3.88
N ALA A 206 11.41 11.07 4.46
CA ALA A 206 11.26 11.44 5.86
C ALA A 206 9.98 12.25 6.07
N TYR A 207 9.29 11.99 7.17
CA TYR A 207 8.13 12.76 7.63
C TYR A 207 8.19 12.98 9.15
N ASP A 208 7.34 13.83 9.69
CA ASP A 208 7.33 14.15 11.13
C ASP A 208 6.63 13.03 11.95
N ILE A 209 7.40 12.01 12.32
CA ILE A 209 6.92 10.88 13.15
C ILE A 209 6.47 11.36 14.53
N LYS A 210 7.10 12.41 15.10
CA LYS A 210 6.70 12.95 16.41
C LYS A 210 5.31 13.57 16.36
N ALA A 211 5.01 14.28 15.26
CA ALA A 211 3.67 14.81 15.04
C ALA A 211 2.63 13.69 14.87
N VAL A 212 2.95 12.59 14.15
CA VAL A 212 2.05 11.41 14.06
C VAL A 212 1.82 10.78 15.43
N ILE A 213 2.86 10.62 16.26
CA ILE A 213 2.71 10.10 17.62
C ILE A 213 1.86 11.03 18.48
N HIS A 214 2.03 12.34 18.37
CA HIS A 214 1.18 13.31 19.04
C HIS A 214 -0.30 13.14 18.63
N GLN A 215 -0.58 13.01 17.35
CA GLN A 215 -1.94 12.76 16.84
C GLN A 215 -2.53 11.44 17.38
N LEU A 216 -1.74 10.34 17.38
CA LEU A 216 -2.15 9.06 17.95
C LEU A 216 -2.56 9.16 19.42
N ASN A 217 -1.80 9.92 20.23
CA ASN A 217 -2.11 10.12 21.65
C ASN A 217 -3.43 10.89 21.89
N ASN A 218 -3.90 11.64 20.90
CA ASN A 218 -5.07 12.52 21.04
C ASN A 218 -6.31 12.07 20.27
N CYS A 219 -6.23 11.05 19.39
CA CYS A 219 -7.36 10.65 18.55
C CYS A 219 -8.23 9.52 19.12
N GLY A 220 -7.87 8.93 20.26
CA GLY A 220 -8.63 7.83 20.88
C GLY A 220 -8.51 6.49 20.15
N ILE A 221 -7.51 6.29 19.33
CA ILE A 221 -7.31 5.04 18.56
C ILE A 221 -7.07 3.84 19.48
N PRO A 222 -7.69 2.68 19.25
CA PRO A 222 -7.43 1.47 20.01
C PRO A 222 -6.00 0.94 19.86
N ASN A 223 -5.47 0.26 20.90
CA ASN A 223 -4.14 -0.36 20.91
C ASN A 223 -3.00 0.63 20.63
N LEU A 224 -3.05 1.80 21.22
CA LEU A 224 -2.13 2.93 21.04
C LEU A 224 -0.65 2.52 21.13
N ASP A 225 -0.24 1.86 22.22
CA ASP A 225 1.16 1.46 22.46
C ASP A 225 1.75 0.65 21.30
N LYS A 226 0.96 -0.28 20.75
CA LYS A 226 1.38 -1.07 19.59
C LYS A 226 1.58 -0.19 18.36
N ARG A 227 0.75 0.85 18.17
CA ARG A 227 0.88 1.78 17.03
C ARG A 227 2.15 2.61 17.14
N ILE A 228 2.39 3.19 18.32
CA ILE A 228 3.60 3.96 18.60
C ILE A 228 4.85 3.08 18.41
N LYS A 229 4.85 1.86 18.95
CA LYS A 229 5.99 0.95 18.83
C LYS A 229 6.34 0.67 17.35
N ILE A 230 5.37 0.39 16.49
CA ILE A 230 5.63 0.16 15.06
C ILE A 230 6.23 1.41 14.41
N LEU A 231 5.72 2.61 14.72
CA LEU A 231 6.22 3.87 14.15
C LEU A 231 7.63 4.23 14.63
N THR A 232 8.06 3.74 15.80
CA THR A 232 9.38 4.05 16.36
C THR A 232 10.44 3.00 16.07
N GLU A 233 10.04 1.76 15.76
CA GLU A 233 10.97 0.65 15.54
C GLU A 233 10.98 0.14 14.09
N ALA A 234 9.95 0.45 13.29
CA ALA A 234 9.72 -0.08 11.94
C ALA A 234 9.91 -1.61 11.87
N ARG A 235 9.35 -2.34 12.85
CA ARG A 235 9.46 -3.80 12.97
C ARG A 235 8.13 -4.44 13.38
N TYR A 236 8.06 -5.76 13.18
CA TYR A 236 6.93 -6.60 13.60
C TYR A 236 6.86 -6.78 15.12
#